data_95fc8c300e4c55a193ee162648d8c4f1
#
_entry.id   95fc8c300e4c55a193ee162648d8c4f1
#
_cell.length_a   1.000
_cell.length_b   1.000
_cell.length_c   1.000
_cell.angle_alpha   90.00
_cell.angle_beta   90.00
_cell.angle_gamma   90.00
#
_symmetry.space_group_name_H-M   'P 1'
#
loop_
_entity.id
_entity.type
_entity.pdbx_description
1 polymer ?
#
loop_
_entity_poly.entity_id
_entity_poly.type
_entity_poly.pdbx_seq_one_letter_code
_entity_poly.pdbx_strand_id
1 'polypeptide(L)'
;MWGNIVEYYHITAPATDGVFASKEPSQETMDSVDSQWKESMDDYNVMLVTIGRSSTENGTYLPGVDGVDASQDLNQTDPLGLSDDERDLINAAVEAKESNGGKVIVMLNNANAMEIDEIKNNDGVDAILEVGLPGGYGFYGVADILSGEANPSGHLTDTYAVTNANSPAAQNFGNYEWINADPTVNINAEEVEAEGIYTGYKYYETRYADTVLGQGNADATAGSSTGKAWNYDDEVSYPFGYGLSYTTFEQTLKSVDVDLANRTVTAEVDVKNTGDVAGKDVVQLYTSVPYTDYDVENKVEKSAVQLLDYEKTDMIEPGESQTVTITADAQDMASWDSICDNEAGTTGNWILDNGTYYFTVGNGAHEAVNNVLAAQDQKVDGNKDNVQTWELGDFDSSSFAVTDRKSVV
;
A
#
# COMPACT_ATOMS: atom_id res chain seq x y z
N MET A 1 31.71 -0.22 14.70
CA MET A 1 30.31 -0.60 14.81
C MET A 1 29.85 -1.41 13.59
N TRP A 2 29.96 -0.91 12.35
CA TRP A 2 29.54 -1.66 11.13
C TRP A 2 30.17 -3.07 11.03
N GLY A 3 31.45 -3.24 11.43
CA GLY A 3 32.11 -4.54 11.42
C GLY A 3 31.44 -5.56 12.34
N ASN A 4 31.03 -5.14 13.53
CA ASN A 4 30.44 -6.04 14.51
C ASN A 4 29.01 -6.46 14.15
N ILE A 5 28.21 -5.56 13.57
CA ILE A 5 26.85 -5.87 13.10
C ILE A 5 26.91 -6.81 11.90
N VAL A 6 27.81 -6.57 10.94
CA VAL A 6 27.99 -7.46 9.78
C VAL A 6 28.51 -8.84 10.23
N GLU A 7 29.39 -8.88 11.20
CA GLU A 7 29.86 -10.15 11.79
C GLU A 7 28.72 -10.89 12.51
N TYR A 8 27.84 -10.18 13.21
CA TYR A 8 26.68 -10.75 13.87
C TYR A 8 25.72 -11.42 12.87
N TYR A 9 25.31 -10.74 11.81
CA TYR A 9 24.46 -11.33 10.75
C TYR A 9 25.12 -12.54 10.08
N HIS A 10 26.42 -12.54 9.96
CA HIS A 10 27.16 -13.67 9.37
C HIS A 10 27.22 -14.89 10.29
N ILE A 11 27.19 -14.68 11.62
CA ILE A 11 27.31 -15.75 12.63
C ILE A 11 25.93 -16.33 13.01
N THR A 12 24.86 -15.52 12.99
CA THR A 12 23.55 -15.91 13.55
C THR A 12 22.48 -16.20 12.53
N ALA A 13 22.72 -16.02 11.24
CA ALA A 13 21.81 -16.51 10.22
C ALA A 13 21.96 -18.04 10.10
N PRO A 14 21.17 -18.86 10.83
CA PRO A 14 21.23 -20.30 10.63
C PRO A 14 20.60 -20.58 9.28
N ALA A 15 21.41 -21.05 8.34
CA ALA A 15 20.89 -21.70 7.15
C ALA A 15 20.25 -23.02 7.59
N THR A 16 18.98 -22.99 7.89
CA THR A 16 18.16 -24.20 8.04
C THR A 16 17.38 -24.38 6.75
N ASP A 17 17.79 -25.39 5.97
CA ASP A 17 17.06 -25.93 4.82
C ASP A 17 16.65 -24.94 3.71
N GLY A 18 17.46 -23.90 3.45
CA GLY A 18 17.24 -22.96 2.35
C GLY A 18 16.30 -21.78 2.67
N VAL A 19 15.82 -21.67 3.88
CA VAL A 19 15.02 -20.55 4.36
C VAL A 19 15.93 -19.60 5.16
N PHE A 20 16.02 -18.36 4.69
CA PHE A 20 16.72 -17.30 5.42
C PHE A 20 15.72 -16.61 6.35
N ALA A 21 15.75 -16.94 7.65
CA ALA A 21 15.09 -16.13 8.66
C ALA A 21 16.02 -14.97 9.03
N SER A 22 15.61 -13.74 8.82
CA SER A 22 16.27 -12.57 9.42
C SER A 22 15.59 -12.27 10.75
N LYS A 23 16.38 -12.19 11.81
CA LYS A 23 15.92 -11.88 13.15
C LYS A 23 16.84 -10.83 13.73
N GLU A 24 16.25 -9.77 14.26
CA GLU A 24 17.03 -8.75 14.94
C GLU A 24 17.59 -9.30 16.26
N PRO A 25 18.82 -8.94 16.64
CA PRO A 25 19.45 -9.44 17.86
C PRO A 25 18.83 -8.81 19.11
N SER A 26 18.65 -9.62 20.15
CA SER A 26 18.34 -9.09 21.48
C SER A 26 19.47 -8.22 22.03
N GLN A 27 19.16 -7.30 22.94
CA GLN A 27 20.18 -6.51 23.63
C GLN A 27 21.24 -7.37 24.34
N GLU A 28 20.82 -8.49 24.97
CA GLU A 28 21.76 -9.43 25.60
C GLU A 28 22.76 -10.01 24.59
N THR A 29 22.29 -10.31 23.39
CA THR A 29 23.15 -10.80 22.31
C THR A 29 24.10 -9.71 21.84
N MET A 30 23.64 -8.49 21.65
CA MET A 30 24.50 -7.35 21.31
C MET A 30 25.56 -7.09 22.38
N ASP A 31 25.18 -7.12 23.66
CA ASP A 31 26.09 -6.96 24.80
C ASP A 31 27.15 -8.06 24.84
N SER A 32 26.82 -9.27 24.38
CA SER A 32 27.78 -10.38 24.30
C SER A 32 28.82 -10.22 23.19
N VAL A 33 28.46 -9.54 22.11
CA VAL A 33 29.34 -9.24 20.96
C VAL A 33 30.20 -8.02 21.26
N ASP A 34 29.60 -6.94 21.74
CA ASP A 34 30.29 -5.72 22.14
C ASP A 34 29.52 -5.04 23.28
N SER A 35 30.03 -5.15 24.50
CA SER A 35 29.39 -4.54 25.67
C SER A 35 29.33 -3.01 25.65
N GLN A 36 30.00 -2.35 24.70
CA GLN A 36 30.04 -0.90 24.54
C GLN A 36 29.21 -0.40 23.34
N TRP A 37 28.42 -1.27 22.71
CA TRP A 37 27.69 -0.90 21.50
C TRP A 37 26.72 0.28 21.73
N LYS A 38 26.07 0.37 22.89
CA LYS A 38 25.21 1.49 23.23
C LYS A 38 26.00 2.79 23.43
N GLU A 39 27.11 2.72 24.20
CA GLU A 39 27.98 3.88 24.44
C GLU A 39 28.57 4.42 23.13
N SER A 40 28.85 3.52 22.16
CA SER A 40 29.39 3.92 20.88
C SER A 40 28.42 4.74 20.00
N MET A 41 27.10 4.68 20.25
CA MET A 41 26.13 5.50 19.55
C MET A 41 26.27 6.99 19.89
N ASP A 42 26.79 7.33 21.07
CA ASP A 42 27.02 8.72 21.48
C ASP A 42 28.06 9.44 20.59
N ASP A 43 28.90 8.72 19.89
CA ASP A 43 29.89 9.25 18.96
C ASP A 43 29.32 9.60 17.57
N TYR A 44 28.03 9.30 17.31
CA TYR A 44 27.41 9.46 15.99
C TYR A 44 26.20 10.39 16.03
N ASN A 45 26.02 11.16 14.95
CA ASN A 45 24.90 12.07 14.80
C ASN A 45 23.68 11.43 14.13
N VAL A 46 23.81 10.23 13.58
CA VAL A 46 22.72 9.49 12.92
C VAL A 46 22.81 8.03 13.32
N MET A 47 21.73 7.50 13.84
CA MET A 47 21.54 6.08 14.11
C MET A 47 20.60 5.51 13.06
N LEU A 48 21.05 4.44 12.37
CA LEU A 48 20.25 3.70 11.41
C LEU A 48 19.82 2.38 12.06
N VAL A 49 18.54 2.19 12.25
CA VAL A 49 17.97 0.92 12.73
C VAL A 49 17.33 0.23 11.55
N THR A 50 17.86 -0.93 11.16
CA THR A 50 17.32 -1.70 10.05
C THR A 50 16.43 -2.82 10.57
N ILE A 51 15.18 -2.87 10.12
CA ILE A 51 14.24 -3.93 10.41
C ILE A 51 14.09 -4.78 9.16
N GLY A 52 14.38 -6.07 9.28
CA GLY A 52 14.30 -7.02 8.17
C GLY A 52 13.17 -8.01 8.31
N ARG A 53 12.55 -8.39 7.20
CA ARG A 53 11.66 -9.55 7.09
C ARG A 53 12.08 -10.39 5.91
N SER A 54 12.06 -11.70 6.11
CA SER A 54 12.25 -12.64 5.01
C SER A 54 11.06 -12.55 4.05
N SER A 55 11.32 -12.58 2.76
CA SER A 55 10.31 -12.68 1.71
C SER A 55 10.37 -14.05 1.03
N THR A 56 10.60 -15.11 1.80
CA THR A 56 10.74 -16.44 1.26
C THR A 56 9.39 -16.99 0.78
N GLU A 57 9.44 -17.69 -0.34
CA GLU A 57 8.34 -18.51 -0.83
C GLU A 57 7.93 -19.55 0.23
N ASN A 58 6.65 -19.85 0.34
CA ASN A 58 6.02 -20.76 1.31
C ASN A 58 5.98 -20.25 2.79
N GLY A 59 6.23 -18.99 3.05
CA GLY A 59 6.03 -18.39 4.37
C GLY A 59 4.64 -17.76 4.50
N THR A 60 4.03 -17.85 5.68
CA THR A 60 2.75 -17.23 6.01
C THR A 60 2.96 -16.18 7.10
N TYR A 61 2.47 -14.95 6.88
CA TYR A 61 2.62 -13.83 7.81
C TYR A 61 1.31 -13.47 8.49
N LEU A 62 0.50 -14.45 8.88
CA LEU A 62 -0.76 -14.21 9.59
C LEU A 62 -0.67 -14.54 11.06
N PRO A 63 -1.11 -13.62 11.94
CA PRO A 63 -1.16 -13.86 13.38
C PRO A 63 -2.11 -15.01 13.72
N GLY A 64 -1.68 -15.90 14.62
CA GLY A 64 -2.54 -16.92 15.21
C GLY A 64 -3.03 -18.02 14.27
N VAL A 65 -2.52 -18.10 13.04
CA VAL A 65 -2.86 -19.18 12.11
C VAL A 65 -1.88 -20.34 12.31
N ASP A 66 -2.42 -21.54 12.54
CA ASP A 66 -1.62 -22.77 12.58
C ASP A 66 -0.95 -22.98 11.21
N GLY A 67 0.36 -23.10 11.19
CA GLY A 67 1.14 -23.26 9.95
C GLY A 67 1.89 -21.99 9.50
N VAL A 68 1.86 -20.92 10.29
CA VAL A 68 2.85 -19.84 10.15
C VAL A 68 4.22 -20.48 10.19
N ASP A 69 5.04 -20.18 9.20
CA ASP A 69 6.34 -20.78 9.05
C ASP A 69 7.19 -20.57 10.32
N ALA A 70 7.42 -21.66 11.04
CA ALA A 70 8.24 -21.64 12.25
C ALA A 70 9.69 -21.19 12.00
N SER A 71 10.12 -21.11 10.72
CA SER A 71 11.40 -20.53 10.32
C SER A 71 11.46 -19.01 10.56
N GLN A 72 10.30 -18.38 10.72
CA GLN A 72 10.11 -16.98 11.08
C GLN A 72 9.93 -16.80 12.59
N ASP A 73 10.48 -17.67 13.43
CA ASP A 73 10.39 -17.55 14.90
C ASP A 73 10.96 -16.20 15.39
N LEU A 74 10.08 -15.19 15.31
CA LEU A 74 10.35 -13.83 15.75
C LEU A 74 10.01 -13.64 17.23
N ASN A 75 9.64 -14.71 17.95
CA ASN A 75 9.13 -14.67 19.33
C ASN A 75 7.92 -13.74 19.50
N GLN A 76 7.07 -13.66 18.49
CA GLN A 76 5.92 -12.77 18.48
C GLN A 76 4.68 -13.48 17.90
N THR A 77 3.52 -12.98 18.28
CA THR A 77 2.22 -13.50 17.81
C THR A 77 1.80 -12.91 16.48
N ASP A 78 2.42 -11.81 16.05
CA ASP A 78 2.20 -11.13 14.78
C ASP A 78 3.52 -10.99 14.02
N PRO A 79 3.72 -11.74 12.93
CA PRO A 79 4.96 -11.70 12.15
C PRO A 79 5.19 -10.39 11.41
N LEU A 80 4.16 -9.58 11.17
CA LEU A 80 4.25 -8.27 10.51
C LEU A 80 4.31 -7.10 11.50
N GLY A 81 4.04 -7.34 12.79
CA GLY A 81 4.27 -6.38 13.86
C GLY A 81 5.76 -6.30 14.24
N LEU A 82 6.11 -5.39 15.14
CA LEU A 82 7.46 -5.35 15.72
C LEU A 82 7.64 -6.44 16.76
N SER A 83 8.81 -7.07 16.79
CA SER A 83 9.24 -7.90 17.90
C SER A 83 9.72 -7.06 19.09
N ASP A 84 9.83 -7.66 20.27
CA ASP A 84 10.37 -6.98 21.44
C ASP A 84 11.85 -6.60 21.22
N ASP A 85 12.63 -7.44 20.55
CA ASP A 85 14.02 -7.16 20.22
C ASP A 85 14.17 -5.94 19.29
N GLU A 86 13.27 -5.80 18.30
CA GLU A 86 13.24 -4.64 17.39
C GLU A 86 12.85 -3.35 18.12
N ARG A 87 11.82 -3.40 18.99
CA ARG A 87 11.47 -2.27 19.85
C ARG A 87 12.61 -1.83 20.73
N ASP A 88 13.33 -2.80 21.31
CA ASP A 88 14.48 -2.54 22.17
C ASP A 88 15.63 -1.86 21.42
N LEU A 89 15.89 -2.25 20.17
CA LEU A 89 16.91 -1.61 19.32
C LEU A 89 16.51 -0.17 18.94
N ILE A 90 15.24 0.05 18.57
CA ILE A 90 14.72 1.40 18.29
C ILE A 90 14.83 2.27 19.55
N ASN A 91 14.42 1.77 20.70
CA ASN A 91 14.49 2.49 21.98
C ASN A 91 15.92 2.84 22.35
N ALA A 92 16.89 1.93 22.18
CA ALA A 92 18.29 2.22 22.43
C ALA A 92 18.83 3.33 21.53
N ALA A 93 18.43 3.37 20.25
CA ALA A 93 18.81 4.47 19.36
C ALA A 93 18.16 5.80 19.75
N VAL A 94 16.91 5.77 20.20
CA VAL A 94 16.19 6.96 20.69
C VAL A 94 16.82 7.50 21.98
N GLU A 95 17.20 6.62 22.92
CA GLU A 95 17.92 7.01 24.14
C GLU A 95 19.27 7.68 23.83
N ALA A 96 20.02 7.13 22.87
CA ALA A 96 21.28 7.74 22.42
C ALA A 96 21.06 9.13 21.78
N LYS A 97 20.00 9.27 20.96
CA LYS A 97 19.59 10.58 20.39
C LYS A 97 19.33 11.61 21.46
N GLU A 98 18.61 11.24 22.53
CA GLU A 98 18.30 12.16 23.63
C GLU A 98 19.59 12.68 24.32
N SER A 99 20.64 11.84 24.37
CA SER A 99 21.90 12.21 24.99
C SER A 99 22.76 13.11 24.10
N ASN A 100 22.78 12.88 22.77
CA ASN A 100 23.73 13.53 21.85
C ASN A 100 23.09 14.49 20.84
N GLY A 101 21.75 14.59 20.78
CA GLY A 101 21.01 15.43 19.84
C GLY A 101 21.04 14.93 18.39
N GLY A 102 21.31 13.65 18.17
CA GLY A 102 21.37 13.02 16.86
C GLY A 102 20.03 12.79 16.19
N LYS A 103 20.01 11.96 15.16
CA LYS A 103 18.83 11.54 14.40
C LYS A 103 18.68 10.03 14.43
N VAL A 104 17.44 9.54 14.48
CA VAL A 104 17.09 8.13 14.36
C VAL A 104 16.31 7.91 13.08
N ILE A 105 16.81 7.05 12.22
CA ILE A 105 16.15 6.64 10.98
C ILE A 105 15.91 5.14 11.05
N VAL A 106 14.67 4.72 10.93
CA VAL A 106 14.28 3.30 10.81
C VAL A 106 14.20 2.94 9.35
N MET A 107 14.96 1.93 8.93
CA MET A 107 14.94 1.40 7.57
C MET A 107 14.21 0.07 7.54
N LEU A 108 13.19 -0.05 6.69
CA LEU A 108 12.43 -1.27 6.49
C LEU A 108 13.00 -2.01 5.28
N ASN A 109 13.70 -3.12 5.54
CA ASN A 109 14.28 -3.97 4.51
C ASN A 109 13.47 -5.26 4.37
N ASN A 110 12.32 -5.13 3.74
CA ASN A 110 11.35 -6.21 3.56
C ASN A 110 10.51 -5.99 2.29
N ALA A 111 9.68 -6.97 1.93
CA ALA A 111 8.74 -6.89 0.80
C ALA A 111 7.27 -6.89 1.27
N ASN A 112 7.02 -6.80 2.58
CA ASN A 112 5.69 -6.88 3.15
C ASN A 112 5.31 -5.56 3.83
N ALA A 113 4.04 -5.18 3.77
CA ALA A 113 3.51 -4.04 4.51
C ALA A 113 3.46 -4.39 6.00
N MET A 114 4.49 -4.00 6.75
CA MET A 114 4.58 -4.20 8.20
C MET A 114 3.63 -3.27 8.96
N GLU A 115 3.25 -3.68 10.17
CA GLU A 115 2.55 -2.83 11.14
C GLU A 115 3.55 -1.88 11.80
N ILE A 116 3.62 -0.66 11.29
CA ILE A 116 4.64 0.33 11.67
C ILE A 116 4.09 1.53 12.44
N ASP A 117 2.85 1.43 12.91
CA ASP A 117 2.20 2.52 13.63
C ASP A 117 2.95 2.91 14.91
N GLU A 118 3.55 1.94 15.61
CA GLU A 118 4.42 2.20 16.77
C GLU A 118 5.66 3.02 16.39
N ILE A 119 6.25 2.80 15.22
CA ILE A 119 7.40 3.57 14.74
C ILE A 119 6.97 4.98 14.34
N LYS A 120 5.87 5.08 13.57
CA LYS A 120 5.28 6.35 13.12
C LYS A 120 4.97 7.29 14.28
N ASN A 121 4.43 6.75 15.37
CA ASN A 121 4.00 7.52 16.55
C ASN A 121 5.10 7.67 17.60
N ASN A 122 6.33 7.24 17.34
CA ASN A 122 7.46 7.42 18.23
C ASN A 122 8.15 8.76 17.94
N ASP A 123 7.95 9.75 18.80
CA ASP A 123 8.55 11.10 18.68
C ASP A 123 10.09 11.08 18.62
N GLY A 124 10.71 9.99 19.07
CA GLY A 124 12.17 9.81 19.00
C GLY A 124 12.66 9.43 17.61
N VAL A 125 11.81 8.89 16.73
CA VAL A 125 12.16 8.52 15.36
C VAL A 125 11.98 9.72 14.42
N ASP A 126 13.03 10.07 13.68
CA ASP A 126 13.01 11.24 12.78
C ASP A 126 12.52 10.89 11.36
N ALA A 127 12.76 9.66 10.91
CA ALA A 127 12.32 9.20 9.59
C ALA A 127 12.15 7.68 9.52
N ILE A 128 11.27 7.26 8.64
CA ILE A 128 11.10 5.86 8.21
C ILE A 128 11.45 5.80 6.74
N LEU A 129 12.32 4.87 6.35
CA LEU A 129 12.72 4.64 4.97
C LEU A 129 12.39 3.21 4.56
N GLU A 130 11.38 3.04 3.70
CA GLU A 130 11.10 1.76 3.07
C GLU A 130 12.10 1.55 1.93
N VAL A 131 12.94 0.54 2.07
CA VAL A 131 13.99 0.23 1.09
C VAL A 131 13.69 -1.05 0.29
N GLY A 132 12.67 -1.79 0.67
CA GLY A 132 12.31 -3.04 0.02
C GLY A 132 13.44 -4.07 0.07
N LEU A 133 13.63 -4.78 -1.03
CA LEU A 133 14.69 -5.77 -1.19
C LEU A 133 15.73 -5.29 -2.21
N PRO A 134 16.61 -4.35 -1.86
CA PRO A 134 17.50 -3.67 -2.82
C PRO A 134 18.65 -4.57 -3.31
N GLY A 135 18.85 -5.72 -2.68
CA GLY A 135 20.02 -6.57 -2.96
C GLY A 135 21.35 -5.88 -2.66
N GLY A 136 22.48 -6.54 -2.97
CA GLY A 136 23.79 -6.03 -2.60
C GLY A 136 24.19 -4.68 -3.23
N TYR A 137 23.70 -4.40 -4.43
CA TYR A 137 24.02 -3.14 -5.14
C TYR A 137 23.02 -2.01 -4.88
N GLY A 138 21.79 -2.31 -4.57
CA GLY A 138 20.76 -1.27 -4.32
C GLY A 138 21.03 -0.46 -3.06
N PHE A 139 21.80 -0.98 -2.10
CA PHE A 139 22.22 -0.21 -0.93
C PHE A 139 23.14 0.99 -1.25
N TYR A 140 23.76 1.05 -2.44
CA TYR A 140 24.42 2.28 -2.87
C TYR A 140 23.38 3.39 -3.08
N GLY A 141 22.23 3.10 -3.70
CA GLY A 141 21.15 4.07 -3.85
C GLY A 141 20.53 4.49 -2.50
N VAL A 142 20.45 3.58 -1.53
CA VAL A 142 20.05 3.92 -0.15
C VAL A 142 21.05 4.91 0.47
N ALA A 143 22.36 4.68 0.29
CA ALA A 143 23.39 5.58 0.77
C ALA A 143 23.32 6.97 0.10
N ASP A 144 23.04 7.02 -1.20
CA ASP A 144 22.87 8.28 -1.94
C ASP A 144 21.66 9.07 -1.42
N ILE A 145 20.55 8.40 -1.08
CA ILE A 145 19.37 9.04 -0.45
C ILE A 145 19.75 9.56 0.95
N LEU A 146 20.36 8.73 1.80
CA LEU A 146 20.73 9.13 3.17
C LEU A 146 21.76 10.28 3.21
N SER A 147 22.62 10.37 2.20
CA SER A 147 23.60 11.46 2.07
C SER A 147 23.06 12.72 1.41
N GLY A 148 21.87 12.64 0.78
CA GLY A 148 21.28 13.72 -0.01
C GLY A 148 21.83 13.86 -1.42
N GLU A 149 22.65 12.93 -1.90
CA GLU A 149 23.12 12.88 -3.30
C GLU A 149 21.97 12.51 -4.26
N ALA A 150 20.97 11.77 -3.78
CA ALA A 150 19.75 11.47 -4.50
C ALA A 150 18.52 11.92 -3.70
N ASN A 151 17.55 12.53 -4.38
CA ASN A 151 16.25 12.86 -3.81
C ASN A 151 15.30 11.67 -3.98
N PRO A 152 14.69 11.13 -2.89
CA PRO A 152 13.74 10.03 -2.99
C PRO A 152 12.50 10.46 -3.78
N SER A 153 11.96 9.53 -4.55
CA SER A 153 10.76 9.71 -5.36
C SER A 153 9.99 8.38 -5.52
N GLY A 154 10.14 7.49 -4.56
CA GLY A 154 9.37 6.25 -4.44
C GLY A 154 8.06 6.50 -3.70
N HIS A 155 7.05 5.66 -4.01
CA HIS A 155 5.76 5.67 -3.35
C HIS A 155 5.41 4.25 -2.90
N LEU A 156 4.66 4.14 -1.82
CA LEU A 156 4.21 2.86 -1.29
C LEU A 156 3.29 2.16 -2.31
N THR A 157 3.55 0.89 -2.52
CA THR A 157 2.77 0.02 -3.42
C THR A 157 1.69 -0.77 -2.68
N ASP A 158 1.51 -0.48 -1.39
CA ASP A 158 0.52 -1.11 -0.53
C ASP A 158 -0.04 -0.12 0.49
N THR A 159 -1.18 -0.46 1.10
CA THR A 159 -1.70 0.23 2.28
C THR A 159 -1.03 -0.36 3.52
N TYR A 160 -0.36 0.48 4.30
CA TYR A 160 0.21 0.08 5.59
C TYR A 160 -0.87 0.20 6.66
N ALA A 161 -1.47 -0.93 7.01
CA ALA A 161 -2.50 -0.99 8.03
C ALA A 161 -1.90 -0.90 9.44
N VAL A 162 -2.69 -0.38 10.41
CA VAL A 162 -2.35 -0.43 11.84
C VAL A 162 -2.33 -1.87 12.31
N THR A 163 -3.28 -2.69 11.82
CA THR A 163 -3.37 -4.13 12.12
C THR A 163 -3.77 -4.91 10.87
N ASN A 164 -2.84 -5.63 10.28
CA ASN A 164 -3.06 -6.40 9.05
C ASN A 164 -4.12 -7.51 9.23
N ALA A 165 -4.19 -8.09 10.44
CA ALA A 165 -5.18 -9.13 10.77
C ALA A 165 -6.64 -8.67 10.60
N ASN A 166 -6.90 -7.36 10.57
CA ASN A 166 -8.25 -6.80 10.39
C ASN A 166 -8.65 -6.59 8.92
N SER A 167 -7.74 -6.80 7.99
CA SER A 167 -8.06 -6.71 6.57
C SER A 167 -9.01 -7.84 6.13
N PRO A 168 -9.86 -7.63 5.12
CA PRO A 168 -10.74 -8.69 4.62
C PRO A 168 -9.98 -9.93 4.17
N ALA A 169 -8.86 -9.76 3.47
CA ALA A 169 -8.01 -10.86 3.03
C ALA A 169 -7.49 -11.69 4.22
N ALA A 170 -7.00 -11.03 5.29
CA ALA A 170 -6.54 -11.71 6.49
C ALA A 170 -7.68 -12.43 7.23
N GLN A 171 -8.88 -11.83 7.27
CA GLN A 171 -10.05 -12.45 7.90
C GLN A 171 -10.56 -13.68 7.14
N ASN A 172 -10.34 -13.73 5.83
CA ASN A 172 -10.72 -14.85 4.98
C ASN A 172 -9.61 -15.91 4.86
N PHE A 173 -8.39 -15.59 5.29
CA PHE A 173 -7.28 -16.53 5.25
C PHE A 173 -7.40 -17.61 6.33
N GLY A 174 -7.01 -18.84 6.00
CA GLY A 174 -6.99 -19.95 6.96
C GLY A 174 -6.83 -21.31 6.29
N ASN A 175 -6.60 -22.32 7.12
CA ASN A 175 -6.60 -23.70 6.69
C ASN A 175 -8.04 -24.23 6.74
N TYR A 176 -8.66 -24.38 5.59
CA TYR A 176 -10.00 -24.91 5.43
C TYR A 176 -9.94 -26.33 4.90
N GLU A 177 -10.65 -27.27 5.58
CA GLU A 177 -10.93 -28.59 5.01
C GLU A 177 -12.26 -28.54 4.26
N TRP A 178 -12.20 -28.57 2.94
CA TRP A 178 -13.40 -28.63 2.11
C TRP A 178 -13.86 -30.07 1.93
N ILE A 179 -15.07 -30.35 2.37
CA ILE A 179 -15.71 -31.64 2.15
C ILE A 179 -16.55 -31.49 0.89
N ASN A 180 -16.08 -32.07 -0.22
CA ASN A 180 -16.86 -32.15 -1.44
C ASN A 180 -18.14 -33.00 -1.21
N ALA A 181 -19.22 -32.66 -1.95
CA ALA A 181 -20.43 -33.48 -2.00
C ALA A 181 -20.13 -34.94 -2.47
N ASP A 182 -19.08 -35.13 -3.28
CA ASP A 182 -18.51 -36.43 -3.60
C ASP A 182 -17.23 -36.66 -2.76
N PRO A 183 -17.28 -37.52 -1.72
CA PRO A 183 -16.14 -37.76 -0.84
C PRO A 183 -14.98 -38.50 -1.51
N THR A 184 -15.15 -38.94 -2.77
CA THR A 184 -14.09 -39.56 -3.56
C THR A 184 -13.21 -38.53 -4.30
N VAL A 185 -13.65 -37.30 -4.37
CA VAL A 185 -12.88 -36.16 -4.92
C VAL A 185 -12.14 -35.50 -3.76
N ASN A 186 -10.85 -35.77 -3.68
CA ASN A 186 -10.00 -35.13 -2.70
C ASN A 186 -9.49 -33.79 -3.26
N ILE A 187 -10.08 -32.70 -2.81
CA ILE A 187 -9.62 -31.35 -3.16
C ILE A 187 -8.71 -30.90 -2.02
N ASN A 188 -7.42 -30.92 -2.25
CA ASN A 188 -6.41 -30.62 -1.24
C ASN A 188 -6.02 -29.13 -1.19
N ALA A 189 -6.47 -28.33 -2.15
CA ALA A 189 -6.22 -26.89 -2.18
C ALA A 189 -7.35 -26.22 -2.97
N GLU A 190 -8.09 -25.35 -2.31
CA GLU A 190 -9.01 -24.38 -2.92
C GLU A 190 -8.63 -22.99 -2.41
N GLU A 191 -8.60 -22.04 -3.30
CA GLU A 191 -8.47 -20.64 -2.97
C GLU A 191 -9.87 -20.02 -2.98
N VAL A 192 -10.21 -19.27 -1.93
CA VAL A 192 -11.49 -18.61 -1.78
C VAL A 192 -11.25 -17.13 -1.54
N GLU A 193 -11.43 -16.35 -2.58
CA GLU A 193 -11.32 -14.90 -2.53
C GLU A 193 -12.67 -14.27 -2.15
N ALA A 194 -13.11 -14.52 -0.89
CA ALA A 194 -14.43 -14.08 -0.42
C ALA A 194 -14.51 -12.55 -0.26
N GLU A 195 -13.38 -11.86 -0.17
CA GLU A 195 -13.28 -10.40 -0.14
C GLU A 195 -13.57 -9.72 -1.49
N GLY A 196 -13.60 -10.47 -2.60
CA GLY A 196 -13.80 -9.94 -3.94
C GLY A 196 -12.72 -8.91 -4.31
N ILE A 197 -13.13 -7.75 -4.83
CA ILE A 197 -12.19 -6.67 -5.19
C ILE A 197 -11.66 -5.88 -3.99
N TYR A 198 -12.21 -6.09 -2.78
CA TYR A 198 -11.93 -5.26 -1.61
C TYR A 198 -10.66 -5.70 -0.87
N THR A 199 -9.53 -5.55 -1.56
CA THR A 199 -8.17 -5.77 -1.02
C THR A 199 -7.39 -4.45 -1.02
N GLY A 200 -6.43 -4.31 -0.08
CA GLY A 200 -5.59 -3.12 0.02
C GLY A 200 -6.39 -1.82 0.03
N TYR A 201 -5.94 -0.81 -0.72
CA TYR A 201 -6.60 0.51 -0.76
C TYR A 201 -8.05 0.45 -1.23
N LYS A 202 -8.43 -0.49 -2.10
CA LYS A 202 -9.81 -0.63 -2.55
C LYS A 202 -10.77 -0.91 -1.39
N TYR A 203 -10.32 -1.64 -0.37
CA TYR A 203 -11.08 -1.81 0.86
C TYR A 203 -11.07 -0.56 1.73
N TYR A 204 -9.88 -0.08 2.12
CA TYR A 204 -9.78 1.00 3.10
C TYR A 204 -10.40 2.30 2.61
N GLU A 205 -10.17 2.68 1.37
CA GLU A 205 -10.70 3.92 0.80
C GLU A 205 -12.21 3.84 0.52
N THR A 206 -12.71 2.66 0.12
CA THR A 206 -14.16 2.47 -0.07
C THR A 206 -14.89 2.56 1.27
N ARG A 207 -14.35 1.92 2.30
CA ARG A 207 -14.94 1.99 3.63
C ARG A 207 -14.90 3.39 4.23
N TYR A 208 -13.82 4.13 3.98
CA TYR A 208 -13.72 5.54 4.34
C TYR A 208 -14.79 6.38 3.62
N ALA A 209 -14.92 6.22 2.30
CA ALA A 209 -15.93 6.93 1.53
C ALA A 209 -17.35 6.63 2.03
N ASP A 210 -17.67 5.36 2.30
CA ASP A 210 -18.94 4.94 2.87
C ASP A 210 -19.22 5.61 4.23
N THR A 211 -18.19 5.74 5.09
CA THR A 211 -18.31 6.42 6.39
C THR A 211 -18.64 7.91 6.19
N VAL A 212 -17.95 8.58 5.26
CA VAL A 212 -18.20 10.00 4.95
C VAL A 212 -19.60 10.20 4.36
N LEU A 213 -20.04 9.30 3.49
CA LEU A 213 -21.36 9.35 2.84
C LEU A 213 -22.49 8.86 3.76
N GLY A 214 -22.18 8.24 4.90
CA GLY A 214 -23.16 7.69 5.84
C GLY A 214 -23.93 6.50 5.27
N GLN A 215 -23.27 5.63 4.51
CA GLN A 215 -23.88 4.50 3.83
C GLN A 215 -23.25 3.16 4.24
N GLY A 216 -23.89 2.06 3.85
CA GLY A 216 -23.41 0.72 4.13
C GLY A 216 -23.26 0.41 5.64
N ASN A 217 -22.27 -0.41 5.98
CA ASN A 217 -21.92 -0.77 7.35
C ASN A 217 -20.52 -0.24 7.71
N ALA A 218 -20.12 0.88 7.12
CA ALA A 218 -18.78 1.42 7.23
C ALA A 218 -18.37 1.75 8.67
N ASP A 219 -19.33 2.20 9.50
CA ASP A 219 -19.16 2.51 10.92
C ASP A 219 -19.27 1.30 11.86
N ALA A 220 -19.49 0.10 11.32
CA ALA A 220 -19.54 -1.11 12.15
C ALA A 220 -18.19 -1.41 12.82
N THR A 221 -18.22 -2.18 13.90
CA THR A 221 -17.00 -2.57 14.65
C THR A 221 -16.20 -3.68 13.97
N ALA A 222 -16.77 -4.38 13.00
CA ALA A 222 -16.09 -5.43 12.28
C ALA A 222 -14.84 -4.86 11.56
N GLY A 223 -13.69 -5.50 11.69
CA GLY A 223 -12.42 -5.05 11.12
C GLY A 223 -11.88 -3.75 11.74
N SER A 224 -12.30 -3.40 12.95
CA SER A 224 -11.77 -2.26 13.69
C SER A 224 -10.73 -2.70 14.71
N SER A 225 -9.55 -2.10 14.66
CA SER A 225 -8.43 -2.34 15.59
C SER A 225 -8.76 -1.86 17.02
N THR A 226 -9.64 -0.87 17.14
CA THR A 226 -10.00 -0.27 18.43
C THR A 226 -11.22 -0.94 19.11
N GLY A 227 -11.92 -1.83 18.38
CA GLY A 227 -13.19 -2.42 18.83
C GLY A 227 -14.36 -1.42 18.92
N LYS A 228 -14.18 -0.20 18.39
CA LYS A 228 -15.20 0.85 18.24
C LYS A 228 -15.72 0.86 16.80
N ALA A 229 -16.61 1.83 16.48
CA ALA A 229 -16.96 2.12 15.10
C ALA A 229 -15.67 2.34 14.29
N TRP A 230 -15.64 1.78 13.10
CA TRP A 230 -14.44 1.85 12.25
C TRP A 230 -14.14 3.31 11.87
N ASN A 231 -12.86 3.66 11.91
CA ASN A 231 -12.37 4.98 11.56
C ASN A 231 -11.05 4.83 10.80
N TYR A 232 -10.90 5.53 9.68
CA TYR A 232 -9.74 5.41 8.80
C TYR A 232 -8.41 5.67 9.52
N ASP A 233 -8.33 6.72 10.32
CA ASP A 233 -7.10 7.11 11.03
C ASP A 233 -6.67 6.09 12.10
N ASP A 234 -7.61 5.27 12.59
CA ASP A 234 -7.31 4.20 13.54
C ASP A 234 -6.86 2.89 12.83
N GLU A 235 -7.04 2.79 11.51
CA GLU A 235 -6.82 1.55 10.76
C GLU A 235 -5.70 1.64 9.71
N VAL A 236 -5.30 2.86 9.29
CA VAL A 236 -4.30 3.07 8.24
C VAL A 236 -3.16 3.94 8.74
N SER A 237 -1.96 3.37 8.81
CA SER A 237 -0.75 4.11 9.14
C SER A 237 -0.28 4.97 7.97
N TYR A 238 -0.23 4.38 6.76
CA TYR A 238 0.09 5.09 5.52
C TYR A 238 -0.76 4.54 4.37
N PRO A 239 -1.38 5.42 3.56
CA PRO A 239 -2.18 4.99 2.41
C PRO A 239 -1.33 4.45 1.27
N PHE A 240 -1.95 3.65 0.40
CA PHE A 240 -1.39 3.27 -0.90
C PHE A 240 -1.01 4.52 -1.71
N GLY A 241 0.14 4.49 -2.34
CA GLY A 241 0.64 5.58 -3.16
C GLY A 241 1.32 6.71 -2.38
N TYR A 242 1.37 6.65 -1.04
CA TYR A 242 2.05 7.65 -0.22
C TYR A 242 3.56 7.62 -0.43
N GLY A 243 4.18 8.80 -0.52
CA GLY A 243 5.61 8.97 -0.58
C GLY A 243 6.03 10.39 -0.21
N LEU A 244 7.29 10.54 0.21
CA LEU A 244 7.90 11.83 0.52
C LEU A 244 9.14 12.05 -0.35
N SER A 245 9.44 13.33 -0.55
CA SER A 245 10.63 13.81 -1.26
C SER A 245 11.35 14.86 -0.39
N TYR A 246 12.59 15.19 -0.72
CA TYR A 246 13.30 16.33 -0.11
C TYR A 246 12.85 17.67 -0.67
N THR A 247 11.90 17.66 -1.62
CA THR A 247 11.23 18.83 -2.16
C THR A 247 9.70 18.62 -2.11
N THR A 248 8.94 19.62 -2.54
CA THR A 248 7.48 19.54 -2.63
C THR A 248 7.02 19.78 -4.06
N PHE A 249 5.91 19.13 -4.44
CA PHE A 249 5.32 19.30 -5.75
C PHE A 249 3.86 19.73 -5.63
N GLU A 250 3.39 20.45 -6.66
CA GLU A 250 1.98 20.76 -6.87
C GLU A 250 1.56 20.12 -8.20
N GLN A 251 0.56 19.24 -8.15
CA GLN A 251 -0.03 18.59 -9.31
C GLN A 251 -1.34 19.28 -9.66
N THR A 252 -1.55 19.61 -10.94
CA THR A 252 -2.78 20.21 -11.45
C THR A 252 -3.31 19.42 -12.63
N LEU A 253 -4.45 18.75 -12.47
CA LEU A 253 -5.14 18.05 -13.56
C LEU A 253 -5.75 19.04 -14.53
N LYS A 254 -5.22 19.10 -15.75
CA LYS A 254 -5.63 20.06 -16.80
C LYS A 254 -6.80 19.56 -17.61
N SER A 255 -6.75 18.31 -18.02
CA SER A 255 -7.76 17.72 -18.89
C SER A 255 -7.79 16.20 -18.74
N VAL A 256 -8.96 15.64 -18.99
CA VAL A 256 -9.15 14.19 -19.19
C VAL A 256 -9.98 14.01 -20.45
N ASP A 257 -9.54 13.13 -21.34
CA ASP A 257 -10.24 12.70 -22.54
C ASP A 257 -10.50 11.19 -22.48
N VAL A 258 -11.76 10.78 -22.63
CA VAL A 258 -12.20 9.38 -22.63
C VAL A 258 -12.62 8.99 -24.04
N ASP A 259 -11.88 8.12 -24.68
CA ASP A 259 -12.14 7.57 -26.01
C ASP A 259 -12.43 6.06 -25.92
N LEU A 260 -13.69 5.69 -25.77
CA LEU A 260 -14.11 4.29 -25.68
C LEU A 260 -13.84 3.53 -26.99
N ALA A 261 -13.86 4.22 -28.14
CA ALA A 261 -13.62 3.57 -29.43
C ALA A 261 -12.15 3.12 -29.60
N ASN A 262 -11.23 3.90 -29.06
CA ASN A 262 -9.79 3.59 -29.04
C ASN A 262 -9.37 2.97 -27.70
N ARG A 263 -10.27 2.79 -26.75
CA ARG A 263 -10.05 2.20 -25.43
C ARG A 263 -9.00 2.96 -24.63
N THR A 264 -9.05 4.29 -24.64
CA THR A 264 -8.07 5.12 -23.92
C THR A 264 -8.73 6.12 -23.00
N VAL A 265 -8.08 6.35 -21.85
CA VAL A 265 -8.27 7.53 -20.99
C VAL A 265 -6.96 8.30 -21.01
N THR A 266 -6.98 9.52 -21.52
CA THR A 266 -5.76 10.37 -21.58
C THR A 266 -5.91 11.57 -20.65
N ALA A 267 -4.97 11.73 -19.72
CA ALA A 267 -4.93 12.86 -18.80
C ALA A 267 -3.67 13.70 -19.03
N GLU A 268 -3.82 15.04 -19.00
CA GLU A 268 -2.69 15.98 -18.95
C GLU A 268 -2.61 16.60 -17.55
N VAL A 269 -1.43 16.56 -16.94
CA VAL A 269 -1.17 17.05 -15.60
C VAL A 269 0.05 17.94 -15.58
N ASP A 270 -0.10 19.17 -15.09
CA ASP A 270 1.04 20.04 -14.83
C ASP A 270 1.59 19.74 -13.43
N VAL A 271 2.89 19.45 -13.36
CA VAL A 271 3.62 19.19 -12.12
C VAL A 271 4.63 20.31 -11.91
N LYS A 272 4.54 21.02 -10.81
CA LYS A 272 5.45 22.11 -10.44
C LYS A 272 6.24 21.72 -9.20
N ASN A 273 7.56 21.86 -9.26
CA ASN A 273 8.40 21.80 -8.06
C ASN A 273 8.25 23.10 -7.26
N THR A 274 7.64 23.00 -6.09
CA THR A 274 7.36 24.14 -5.20
C THR A 274 8.36 24.27 -4.04
N GLY A 275 9.30 23.32 -3.93
CA GLY A 275 10.35 23.33 -2.91
C GLY A 275 11.68 23.84 -3.43
N ASP A 276 12.74 23.59 -2.65
CA ASP A 276 14.07 24.18 -2.85
C ASP A 276 15.12 23.20 -3.45
N VAL A 277 14.74 21.95 -3.69
CA VAL A 277 15.64 20.91 -4.19
C VAL A 277 15.06 20.32 -5.48
N ALA A 278 15.94 20.05 -6.47
CA ALA A 278 15.53 19.35 -7.67
C ALA A 278 15.03 17.92 -7.35
N GLY A 279 13.97 17.50 -7.99
CA GLY A 279 13.37 16.20 -7.70
C GLY A 279 12.48 15.68 -8.82
N LYS A 280 12.06 14.43 -8.65
CA LYS A 280 11.06 13.77 -9.50
C LYS A 280 9.81 13.52 -8.69
N ASP A 281 8.68 13.58 -9.35
CA ASP A 281 7.37 13.29 -8.79
C ASP A 281 6.70 12.12 -9.53
N VAL A 282 5.75 11.44 -8.88
CA VAL A 282 4.94 10.39 -9.49
C VAL A 282 3.48 10.85 -9.52
N VAL A 283 2.98 11.07 -10.72
CA VAL A 283 1.58 11.42 -10.95
C VAL A 283 0.76 10.15 -11.03
N GLN A 284 -0.18 9.97 -10.12
CA GLN A 284 -1.07 8.81 -10.05
C GLN A 284 -2.48 9.24 -10.48
N LEU A 285 -2.98 8.68 -11.59
CA LEU A 285 -4.32 8.97 -12.11
C LEU A 285 -5.32 7.98 -11.56
N TYR A 286 -6.33 8.47 -10.85
CA TYR A 286 -7.41 7.68 -10.28
C TYR A 286 -8.75 8.00 -10.93
N THR A 287 -9.64 7.02 -10.93
CA THR A 287 -11.06 7.19 -11.28
C THR A 287 -11.96 6.75 -10.14
N SER A 288 -13.12 7.39 -10.03
CA SER A 288 -14.27 6.93 -9.27
C SER A 288 -15.46 6.80 -10.23
N VAL A 289 -16.05 5.62 -10.25
CA VAL A 289 -17.11 5.26 -11.20
C VAL A 289 -18.48 5.32 -10.54
N PRO A 290 -19.58 5.50 -11.28
CA PRO A 290 -20.94 5.50 -10.72
C PRO A 290 -21.24 4.18 -9.98
N TYR A 291 -21.91 4.28 -8.83
CA TYR A 291 -22.49 3.16 -8.11
C TYR A 291 -24.02 3.34 -8.10
N THR A 292 -24.73 2.47 -8.81
CA THR A 292 -26.13 2.65 -9.18
C THR A 292 -27.06 1.64 -8.50
N ASP A 293 -28.36 1.82 -8.62
CA ASP A 293 -29.34 0.83 -8.14
C ASP A 293 -29.14 -0.52 -8.85
N TYR A 294 -28.68 -0.51 -10.10
CA TYR A 294 -28.35 -1.72 -10.85
C TYR A 294 -27.25 -2.52 -10.15
N ASP A 295 -26.20 -1.86 -9.70
CA ASP A 295 -25.08 -2.49 -9.01
C ASP A 295 -25.52 -3.14 -7.70
N VAL A 296 -26.35 -2.43 -6.93
CA VAL A 296 -26.93 -2.94 -5.68
C VAL A 296 -27.78 -4.19 -5.92
N GLU A 297 -28.65 -4.16 -6.94
CA GLU A 297 -29.51 -5.29 -7.28
C GLU A 297 -28.74 -6.50 -7.79
N ASN A 298 -27.70 -6.28 -8.59
CA ASN A 298 -26.90 -7.32 -9.24
C ASN A 298 -25.61 -7.68 -8.49
N LYS A 299 -25.33 -7.00 -7.36
CA LYS A 299 -24.13 -7.20 -6.53
C LYS A 299 -22.83 -6.97 -7.29
N VAL A 300 -22.81 -5.95 -8.13
CA VAL A 300 -21.59 -5.52 -8.80
C VAL A 300 -20.72 -4.77 -7.79
N GLU A 301 -19.48 -5.20 -7.64
CA GLU A 301 -18.53 -4.60 -6.71
C GLU A 301 -17.79 -3.44 -7.36
N LYS A 302 -17.65 -2.33 -6.62
CA LYS A 302 -16.92 -1.13 -7.05
C LYS A 302 -16.15 -0.52 -5.88
N SER A 303 -14.93 -0.12 -6.13
CA SER A 303 -14.15 0.65 -5.16
C SER A 303 -14.47 2.15 -5.28
N ALA A 304 -14.33 2.88 -4.19
CA ALA A 304 -14.53 4.34 -4.18
C ALA A 304 -13.59 5.05 -5.15
N VAL A 305 -12.35 4.58 -5.26
CA VAL A 305 -11.37 5.01 -6.25
C VAL A 305 -10.58 3.82 -6.78
N GLN A 306 -10.13 3.92 -8.03
CA GLN A 306 -9.25 2.94 -8.67
C GLN A 306 -8.12 3.66 -9.39
N LEU A 307 -6.88 3.23 -9.15
CA LEU A 307 -5.72 3.66 -9.93
C LEU A 307 -5.89 3.16 -11.37
N LEU A 308 -5.86 4.10 -12.32
CA LEU A 308 -5.89 3.76 -13.75
C LEU A 308 -4.48 3.54 -14.28
N ASP A 309 -3.58 4.50 -14.02
CA ASP A 309 -2.19 4.44 -14.43
C ASP A 309 -1.39 5.53 -13.70
N TYR A 310 -0.09 5.52 -13.87
CA TYR A 310 0.81 6.52 -13.29
C TYR A 310 1.96 6.85 -14.24
N GLU A 311 2.53 8.04 -14.09
CA GLU A 311 3.71 8.45 -14.85
C GLU A 311 4.66 9.21 -13.93
N LYS A 312 5.96 9.03 -14.14
CA LYS A 312 6.99 9.69 -13.36
C LYS A 312 7.61 10.82 -14.16
N THR A 313 7.76 12.00 -13.52
CA THR A 313 8.40 13.16 -14.15
C THR A 313 9.89 12.93 -14.42
N ASP A 314 10.46 13.71 -15.32
CA ASP A 314 11.89 13.97 -15.31
C ASP A 314 12.30 14.74 -14.05
N MET A 315 13.58 15.05 -13.90
CA MET A 315 14.06 15.93 -12.84
C MET A 315 13.52 17.35 -13.06
N ILE A 316 12.77 17.88 -12.11
CA ILE A 316 12.21 19.24 -12.14
C ILE A 316 13.02 20.11 -11.19
N GLU A 317 13.62 21.18 -11.70
CA GLU A 317 14.35 22.15 -10.88
C GLU A 317 13.41 22.99 -10.00
N PRO A 318 13.87 23.57 -8.88
CA PRO A 318 13.05 24.42 -8.02
C PRO A 318 12.36 25.54 -8.80
N GLY A 319 11.03 25.63 -8.66
CA GLY A 319 10.17 26.62 -9.31
C GLY A 319 9.79 26.30 -10.76
N GLU A 320 10.40 25.29 -11.38
CA GLU A 320 10.08 24.86 -12.74
C GLU A 320 8.89 23.89 -12.76
N SER A 321 8.33 23.66 -13.94
CA SER A 321 7.18 22.78 -14.16
C SER A 321 7.39 21.86 -15.35
N GLN A 322 6.75 20.71 -15.32
CA GLN A 322 6.65 19.76 -16.44
C GLN A 322 5.19 19.35 -16.61
N THR A 323 4.73 19.27 -17.87
CA THR A 323 3.45 18.61 -18.17
C THR A 323 3.69 17.12 -18.40
N VAL A 324 2.93 16.29 -17.73
CA VAL A 324 2.92 14.83 -17.85
C VAL A 324 1.64 14.42 -18.55
N THR A 325 1.74 13.47 -19.49
CA THR A 325 0.59 12.86 -20.16
C THR A 325 0.51 11.39 -19.75
N ILE A 326 -0.61 10.99 -19.15
CA ILE A 326 -0.91 9.60 -18.75
C ILE A 326 -1.94 9.06 -19.73
N THR A 327 -1.75 7.84 -20.22
CA THR A 327 -2.71 7.16 -21.11
C THR A 327 -2.99 5.76 -20.59
N ALA A 328 -4.15 5.57 -19.95
CA ALA A 328 -4.62 4.33 -19.40
C ALA A 328 -5.57 3.56 -20.35
N ASP A 329 -5.75 2.25 -20.15
CA ASP A 329 -6.80 1.48 -20.81
C ASP A 329 -8.17 1.87 -20.21
N ALA A 330 -9.11 2.29 -21.05
CA ALA A 330 -10.47 2.64 -20.60
C ALA A 330 -11.23 1.44 -20.02
N GLN A 331 -10.78 0.21 -20.26
CA GLN A 331 -11.38 -0.98 -19.62
C GLN A 331 -11.18 -0.96 -18.09
N ASP A 332 -10.14 -0.30 -17.60
CA ASP A 332 -9.88 -0.20 -16.16
C ASP A 332 -10.93 0.66 -15.41
N MET A 333 -11.81 1.37 -16.14
CA MET A 333 -13.00 2.01 -15.59
C MET A 333 -14.22 1.07 -15.52
N ALA A 334 -14.18 -0.07 -16.21
CA ALA A 334 -15.32 -0.99 -16.24
C ALA A 334 -15.38 -1.83 -14.96
N SER A 335 -16.60 -2.24 -14.62
CA SER A 335 -16.87 -3.13 -13.50
C SER A 335 -17.26 -4.52 -14.00
N TRP A 336 -16.90 -5.55 -13.26
CA TRP A 336 -17.28 -6.91 -13.60
C TRP A 336 -18.67 -7.25 -13.05
N ASP A 337 -19.60 -7.61 -13.95
CA ASP A 337 -20.91 -8.13 -13.61
C ASP A 337 -21.00 -9.61 -13.93
N SER A 338 -21.05 -10.45 -12.90
CA SER A 338 -21.02 -11.92 -13.04
C SER A 338 -22.29 -12.52 -13.67
N ILE A 339 -23.38 -11.76 -13.73
CA ILE A 339 -24.68 -12.22 -14.24
C ILE A 339 -25.10 -11.57 -15.56
N CYS A 340 -24.43 -10.47 -15.97
CA CYS A 340 -24.71 -9.83 -17.24
C CYS A 340 -24.38 -10.76 -18.42
N ASP A 341 -25.29 -10.87 -19.38
CA ASP A 341 -25.07 -11.65 -20.61
C ASP A 341 -23.94 -11.02 -21.45
N ASN A 342 -23.12 -11.86 -22.06
CA ASN A 342 -21.99 -11.47 -22.89
C ASN A 342 -22.13 -11.96 -24.35
N GLU A 343 -21.26 -11.49 -25.24
CA GLU A 343 -21.28 -11.87 -26.66
C GLU A 343 -20.79 -13.32 -26.93
N ALA A 344 -20.13 -13.95 -25.95
CA ALA A 344 -19.77 -15.38 -26.03
C ALA A 344 -20.95 -16.33 -25.79
N GLY A 345 -22.13 -15.79 -25.44
CA GLY A 345 -23.36 -16.54 -25.15
C GLY A 345 -23.32 -17.22 -23.77
N THR A 346 -22.64 -16.61 -22.82
CA THR A 346 -22.57 -16.98 -21.39
C THR A 346 -22.87 -15.75 -20.53
N THR A 347 -22.85 -15.90 -19.21
CA THR A 347 -22.90 -14.78 -18.27
C THR A 347 -21.49 -14.38 -17.81
N GLY A 348 -21.38 -13.16 -17.26
CA GLY A 348 -20.14 -12.54 -16.85
C GLY A 348 -19.62 -11.57 -17.92
N ASN A 349 -19.69 -10.27 -17.62
CA ASN A 349 -19.32 -9.23 -18.59
C ASN A 349 -18.75 -7.98 -17.91
N TRP A 350 -17.94 -7.22 -18.63
CA TRP A 350 -17.51 -5.90 -18.24
C TRP A 350 -18.58 -4.88 -18.61
N ILE A 351 -18.93 -4.02 -17.67
CA ILE A 351 -19.98 -3.01 -17.84
C ILE A 351 -19.45 -1.62 -17.49
N LEU A 352 -20.02 -0.62 -18.14
CA LEU A 352 -19.93 0.79 -17.75
C LEU A 352 -21.34 1.29 -17.40
N ASP A 353 -21.51 1.78 -16.19
CA ASP A 353 -22.80 2.33 -15.76
C ASP A 353 -23.01 3.73 -16.30
N ASN A 354 -24.26 4.10 -16.55
CA ASN A 354 -24.61 5.49 -16.83
C ASN A 354 -24.42 6.35 -15.58
N GLY A 355 -23.90 7.56 -15.78
CA GLY A 355 -23.67 8.53 -14.71
C GLY A 355 -22.34 9.26 -14.82
N THR A 356 -21.96 9.91 -13.74
CA THR A 356 -20.77 10.74 -13.65
C THR A 356 -19.55 9.91 -13.21
N TYR A 357 -18.53 9.90 -14.03
CA TYR A 357 -17.21 9.39 -13.73
C TYR A 357 -16.33 10.55 -13.28
N TYR A 358 -15.63 10.38 -12.17
CA TYR A 358 -14.69 11.37 -11.65
C TYR A 358 -13.26 10.90 -11.90
N PHE A 359 -12.40 11.81 -12.33
CA PHE A 359 -10.97 11.57 -12.52
C PHE A 359 -10.19 12.57 -11.68
N THR A 360 -9.17 12.10 -11.01
CA THR A 360 -8.32 12.96 -10.16
C THR A 360 -6.87 12.45 -10.16
N VAL A 361 -5.97 13.31 -9.74
CA VAL A 361 -4.57 12.97 -9.45
C VAL A 361 -4.25 13.32 -8.00
N GLY A 362 -3.28 12.63 -7.42
CA GLY A 362 -2.85 12.87 -6.06
C GLY A 362 -1.67 11.98 -5.64
N ASN A 363 -1.16 12.22 -4.44
CA ASN A 363 -0.03 11.48 -3.86
C ASN A 363 -0.48 10.20 -3.14
N GLY A 364 -1.51 9.56 -3.66
CA GLY A 364 -2.03 8.31 -3.14
C GLY A 364 -3.54 8.21 -3.19
N ALA A 365 -4.04 7.01 -2.87
CA ALA A 365 -5.46 6.69 -2.98
C ALA A 365 -6.34 7.51 -2.01
N HIS A 366 -5.82 7.83 -0.81
CA HIS A 366 -6.58 8.62 0.17
C HIS A 366 -6.78 10.08 -0.26
N GLU A 367 -5.75 10.70 -0.84
CA GLU A 367 -5.91 12.03 -1.43
C GLU A 367 -6.91 11.99 -2.59
N ALA A 368 -6.80 10.96 -3.45
CA ALA A 368 -7.71 10.79 -4.57
C ALA A 368 -9.18 10.66 -4.13
N VAL A 369 -9.48 9.83 -3.13
CA VAL A 369 -10.86 9.69 -2.62
C VAL A 369 -11.36 10.98 -1.99
N ASN A 370 -10.50 11.71 -1.25
CA ASN A 370 -10.87 13.00 -0.67
C ASN A 370 -11.16 14.06 -1.75
N ASN A 371 -10.37 14.11 -2.83
CA ASN A 371 -10.63 15.01 -3.96
C ASN A 371 -12.00 14.74 -4.59
N VAL A 372 -12.33 13.47 -4.83
CA VAL A 372 -13.64 13.05 -5.39
C VAL A 372 -14.77 13.41 -4.43
N LEU A 373 -14.65 13.09 -3.15
CA LEU A 373 -15.66 13.42 -2.14
C LEU A 373 -15.87 14.94 -2.02
N ALA A 374 -14.78 15.73 -2.08
CA ALA A 374 -14.88 17.20 -2.10
C ALA A 374 -15.61 17.72 -3.36
N ALA A 375 -15.39 17.09 -4.53
CA ALA A 375 -16.11 17.40 -5.76
C ALA A 375 -17.60 17.02 -5.68
N GLN A 376 -17.96 16.07 -4.81
CA GLN A 376 -19.32 15.68 -4.46
C GLN A 376 -19.91 16.53 -3.30
N ASP A 377 -19.29 17.69 -2.99
CA ASP A 377 -19.68 18.62 -1.92
C ASP A 377 -19.63 18.02 -0.49
N GLN A 378 -18.86 16.95 -0.27
CA GLN A 378 -18.60 16.42 1.07
C GLN A 378 -17.58 17.29 1.82
N LYS A 379 -17.67 17.28 3.15
CA LYS A 379 -16.78 18.07 4.02
C LYS A 379 -15.55 17.25 4.41
N VAL A 380 -14.63 17.14 3.49
CA VAL A 380 -13.34 16.44 3.66
C VAL A 380 -12.20 17.35 3.24
N ASP A 381 -10.97 17.00 3.61
CA ASP A 381 -9.77 17.71 3.18
C ASP A 381 -9.32 17.24 1.79
N GLY A 382 -10.03 17.67 0.77
CA GLY A 382 -9.79 17.31 -0.62
C GLY A 382 -9.80 18.52 -1.56
N ASN A 383 -9.05 18.42 -2.66
CA ASN A 383 -8.95 19.47 -3.68
C ASN A 383 -9.90 19.16 -4.85
N LYS A 384 -11.13 19.67 -4.77
CA LYS A 384 -12.12 19.51 -5.85
C LYS A 384 -11.74 20.15 -7.20
N ASP A 385 -10.82 21.14 -7.17
CA ASP A 385 -10.35 21.78 -8.40
C ASP A 385 -9.39 20.87 -9.18
N ASN A 386 -8.90 19.80 -8.54
CA ASN A 386 -8.07 18.76 -9.14
C ASN A 386 -8.87 17.53 -9.60
N VAL A 387 -10.16 17.75 -9.92
CA VAL A 387 -11.10 16.72 -10.38
C VAL A 387 -11.69 17.12 -11.73
N GLN A 388 -11.71 16.20 -12.67
CA GLN A 388 -12.42 16.30 -13.95
C GLN A 388 -13.55 15.26 -13.97
N THR A 389 -14.63 15.55 -14.69
CA THR A 389 -15.77 14.64 -14.82
C THR A 389 -16.04 14.27 -16.27
N TRP A 390 -16.51 13.05 -16.47
CA TRP A 390 -17.01 12.56 -17.74
C TRP A 390 -18.38 11.90 -17.50
N GLU A 391 -19.32 12.14 -18.41
CA GLU A 391 -20.70 11.66 -18.30
C GLU A 391 -20.97 10.55 -19.32
N LEU A 392 -21.38 9.37 -18.85
CA LEU A 392 -21.93 8.33 -19.70
C LEU A 392 -23.48 8.36 -19.63
N GLY A 393 -24.11 8.62 -20.77
CA GLY A 393 -25.58 8.81 -20.81
C GLY A 393 -26.39 7.53 -20.65
N ASP A 394 -25.90 6.43 -21.22
CA ASP A 394 -26.58 5.13 -21.22
C ASP A 394 -25.65 4.03 -20.69
N PHE A 395 -26.23 3.05 -20.02
CA PHE A 395 -25.55 1.83 -19.60
C PHE A 395 -24.93 1.12 -20.82
N ASP A 396 -23.65 0.71 -20.70
CA ASP A 396 -22.89 0.07 -21.76
C ASP A 396 -22.31 -1.27 -21.31
N SER A 397 -22.80 -2.34 -21.89
CA SER A 397 -22.29 -3.71 -21.74
C SER A 397 -21.60 -4.22 -23.00
N SER A 398 -21.33 -3.36 -23.97
CA SER A 398 -20.83 -3.72 -25.30
C SER A 398 -19.39 -3.30 -25.56
N SER A 399 -18.95 -2.14 -25.06
CA SER A 399 -17.60 -1.60 -25.35
C SER A 399 -16.48 -2.53 -24.89
N PHE A 400 -16.69 -3.24 -23.78
CA PHE A 400 -15.72 -4.18 -23.22
C PHE A 400 -16.30 -5.59 -23.08
N ALA A 401 -17.26 -5.94 -23.93
CA ALA A 401 -17.95 -7.23 -23.87
C ALA A 401 -16.99 -8.41 -24.02
N VAL A 402 -17.23 -9.43 -23.23
CA VAL A 402 -16.52 -10.71 -23.35
C VAL A 402 -17.01 -11.42 -24.61
N THR A 403 -16.12 -11.63 -25.57
CA THR A 403 -16.41 -12.21 -26.89
C THR A 403 -15.96 -13.66 -27.04
N ASP A 404 -15.12 -14.19 -26.14
CA ASP A 404 -14.60 -15.56 -26.16
C ASP A 404 -14.81 -16.23 -24.78
N ARG A 405 -15.35 -17.45 -24.78
CA ARG A 405 -15.53 -18.28 -23.57
C ARG A 405 -14.25 -18.54 -22.79
N LYS A 406 -13.09 -18.41 -23.41
CA LYS A 406 -11.79 -18.57 -22.75
C LYS A 406 -11.39 -17.35 -21.90
N SER A 407 -12.07 -16.24 -22.08
CA SER A 407 -11.86 -15.01 -21.33
C SER A 407 -12.77 -14.91 -20.09
N VAL A 408 -13.64 -15.89 -19.89
CA VAL A 408 -14.48 -16.04 -18.70
C VAL A 408 -13.83 -17.12 -17.85
N VAL A 409 -13.07 -16.74 -16.85
CA VAL A 409 -12.48 -17.65 -15.85
C VAL A 409 -13.15 -17.40 -14.52
#